data_e60007ac2438f76c5692e7dafcbd8b97
#
_entry.id   e60007ac2438f76c5692e7dafcbd8b97
#
_cell.length_a   1.000
_cell.length_b   1.000
_cell.length_c   1.000
_cell.angle_alpha   90.00
_cell.angle_beta   90.00
_cell.angle_gamma   90.00
#
_symmetry.space_group_name_H-M   'P 1'
#
loop_
_entity.id
_entity.type
_entity.pdbx_description
1 polymer ?
#
loop_
_entity_poly.entity_id
_entity_poly.type
_entity_poly.pdbx_seq_one_letter_code
_entity_poly.pdbx_strand_id
1 'polypeptide(L)' 'MKWVTIPKFSVLSGYTENAIRAKIKKGIWLMDKHWCKAPDNRILLCPKEIDAWVENK' A
#
# COMPACT_ATOMS: atom_id res chain seq x y z
N MET A 1 -6.51 -12.51 -3.44
CA MET A 1 -7.15 -11.21 -3.38
C MET A 1 -6.18 -10.11 -3.72
N LYS A 2 -6.59 -9.17 -4.55
CA LYS A 2 -5.70 -8.12 -5.03
C LYS A 2 -5.33 -7.10 -3.95
N TRP A 3 -6.27 -6.78 -3.08
CA TRP A 3 -6.10 -5.74 -2.07
C TRP A 3 -5.89 -6.34 -0.69
N VAL A 4 -4.92 -5.81 0.06
CA VAL A 4 -4.61 -6.27 1.41
C VAL A 4 -4.57 -5.10 2.37
N THR A 5 -4.82 -5.37 3.65
CA THR A 5 -4.80 -4.34 4.69
C THR A 5 -3.36 -3.92 5.00
N ILE A 6 -3.22 -2.79 5.70
CA ILE A 6 -1.89 -2.32 6.11
C ILE A 6 -1.16 -3.33 6.98
N PRO A 7 -1.78 -3.91 8.04
CA PRO A 7 -1.08 -4.91 8.84
C PRO A 7 -0.63 -6.12 8.01
N LYS A 8 -1.48 -6.60 7.12
CA LYS A 8 -1.14 -7.73 6.27
C LYS A 8 -0.01 -7.39 5.31
N PHE A 9 -0.07 -6.23 4.69
CA PHE A 9 0.98 -5.79 3.78
C PHE A 9 2.30 -5.59 4.52
N SER A 10 2.25 -5.09 5.75
CA SER A 10 3.43 -4.94 6.59
C SER A 10 4.15 -6.28 6.75
N VAL A 11 3.40 -7.34 7.06
CA VAL A 11 3.96 -8.68 7.20
C VAL A 11 4.56 -9.17 5.89
N LEU A 12 3.87 -8.94 4.77
CA LEU A 12 4.31 -9.43 3.47
C LEU A 12 5.56 -8.71 2.95
N SER A 13 5.64 -7.40 3.20
CA SER A 13 6.67 -6.57 2.60
C SER A 13 7.87 -6.30 3.51
N GLY A 14 7.68 -6.43 4.80
CA GLY A 14 8.71 -6.05 5.76
C GLY A 14 8.71 -4.58 6.12
N TYR A 15 7.90 -3.75 5.45
CA TYR A 15 7.73 -2.35 5.86
C TYR A 15 6.93 -2.28 7.15
N THR A 16 7.28 -1.34 8.03
CA THR A 16 6.45 -1.11 9.20
C THR A 16 5.16 -0.40 8.78
N GLU A 17 4.13 -0.50 9.62
CA GLU A 17 2.87 0.19 9.33
C GLU A 17 3.08 1.69 9.25
N ASN A 18 3.93 2.24 10.11
CA ASN A 18 4.23 3.68 10.08
C ASN A 18 4.91 4.08 8.77
N ALA A 19 5.81 3.26 8.26
CA ALA A 19 6.47 3.54 6.98
C ALA A 19 5.47 3.53 5.84
N ILE A 20 4.54 2.58 5.86
CA ILE A 20 3.49 2.48 4.84
C ILE A 20 2.60 3.72 4.87
N ARG A 21 2.15 4.13 6.06
CA ARG A 21 1.31 5.32 6.20
C ARG A 21 2.05 6.58 5.76
N ALA A 22 3.34 6.67 6.06
CA ALA A 22 4.15 7.82 5.66
C ALA A 22 4.23 7.93 4.13
N LYS A 23 4.40 6.81 3.43
CA LYS A 23 4.46 6.82 1.97
C LYS A 23 3.13 7.25 1.35
N ILE A 24 2.03 6.82 1.95
CA ILE A 24 0.69 7.24 1.51
C ILE A 24 0.51 8.73 1.74
N LYS A 25 0.87 9.21 2.92
CA LYS A 25 0.69 10.62 3.29
C LYS A 25 1.56 11.54 2.43
N LYS A 26 2.77 11.12 2.12
CA LYS A 26 3.68 11.92 1.30
C LYS A 26 3.34 11.89 -0.19
N GLY A 27 2.39 11.07 -0.60
CA GLY A 27 2.01 10.96 -1.99
C GLY A 27 2.96 10.13 -2.84
N ILE A 28 3.87 9.37 -2.21
CA ILE A 28 4.76 8.47 -2.93
C ILE A 28 3.96 7.37 -3.62
N TRP A 29 2.98 6.82 -2.91
CA TRP A 29 2.06 5.84 -3.48
C TRP A 29 0.74 6.54 -3.80
N LEU A 30 0.29 6.39 -5.04
CA LEU A 30 -0.87 7.10 -5.55
C LEU A 30 -2.18 6.39 -5.19
N MET A 31 -3.18 7.19 -4.83
CA MET A 31 -4.51 6.67 -4.54
C MET A 31 -5.10 6.02 -5.78
N ASP A 32 -5.83 4.93 -5.57
CA ASP A 32 -6.49 4.13 -6.61
C ASP A 32 -5.52 3.40 -7.54
N LYS A 33 -4.22 3.54 -7.33
CA LYS A 33 -3.22 2.77 -8.05
C LYS A 33 -2.48 1.83 -7.09
N HIS A 34 -1.76 2.40 -6.12
CA HIS A 34 -1.00 1.61 -5.15
C HIS A 34 -1.83 1.29 -3.92
N TRP A 35 -2.76 2.15 -3.60
CA TRP A 35 -3.63 1.95 -2.45
C TRP A 35 -5.00 2.55 -2.75
N CYS A 36 -5.99 2.13 -1.97
CA CYS A 36 -7.31 2.73 -2.07
C CYS A 36 -7.98 2.70 -0.71
N LYS A 37 -9.05 3.48 -0.57
CA LYS A 37 -9.84 3.51 0.64
C LYS A 37 -11.13 2.74 0.38
N ALA A 38 -11.33 1.66 1.12
CA ALA A 38 -12.54 0.86 0.97
C ALA A 38 -13.77 1.62 1.50
N PRO A 39 -14.99 1.19 1.11
CA PRO A 39 -16.20 1.84 1.61
C PRO A 39 -16.33 1.85 3.12
N ASP A 40 -15.67 0.92 3.82
CA ASP A 40 -15.67 0.88 5.29
C ASP A 40 -14.55 1.72 5.91
N ASN A 41 -13.93 2.60 5.11
CA ASN A 41 -12.85 3.51 5.52
C ASN A 41 -11.52 2.82 5.80
N ARG A 42 -11.38 1.55 5.45
CA ARG A 42 -10.10 0.87 5.59
C ARG A 42 -9.20 1.18 4.40
N ILE A 43 -7.92 1.40 4.69
CA ILE A 43 -6.93 1.57 3.64
C ILE A 43 -6.46 0.20 3.19
N LEU A 44 -6.51 -0.05 1.89
CA LEU A 44 -6.07 -1.30 1.29
C LEU A 44 -4.95 -1.01 0.31
N LEU A 45 -4.01 -1.95 0.20
CA LEU A 45 -2.84 -1.81 -0.65
C LEU A 45 -2.85 -2.88 -1.73
N CYS A 46 -2.32 -2.54 -2.90
CA CYS A 46 -2.20 -3.47 -4.02
C CYS A 46 -0.74 -3.90 -4.14
N PRO A 47 -0.39 -5.09 -3.63
CA PRO A 47 1.00 -5.53 -3.66
C PRO A 47 1.60 -5.55 -5.06
N LYS A 48 0.81 -5.93 -6.05
CA LYS A 48 1.26 -5.99 -7.43
C LYS A 48 1.74 -4.64 -7.95
N GLU A 49 0.98 -3.58 -7.67
CA GLU A 49 1.35 -2.23 -8.10
C GLU A 49 2.54 -1.71 -7.31
N ILE A 50 2.63 -2.06 -6.04
CA ILE A 50 3.76 -1.67 -5.22
C ILE A 50 5.02 -2.41 -5.67
N ASP A 51 4.89 -3.69 -6.04
CA ASP A 51 6.01 -4.42 -6.61
C ASP A 51 6.53 -3.75 -7.88
N ALA A 52 5.64 -3.31 -8.75
CA ALA A 52 6.02 -2.59 -9.96
C ALA A 52 6.72 -1.27 -9.62
N TRP A 53 6.24 -0.59 -8.59
CA TRP A 53 6.87 0.64 -8.12
C TRP A 53 8.29 0.39 -7.62
N VAL A 54 8.47 -0.67 -6.84
CA VAL A 54 9.79 -1.04 -6.31
C VAL A 54 10.76 -1.36 -7.44
N GLU A 55 10.27 -2.05 -8.47
CA GLU A 55 11.08 -2.49 -9.60
C GLU A 55 11.21 -1.44 -10.69
N ASN A 56 10.54 -0.32 -10.52
CA ASN A 56 10.57 0.75 -11.50
C ASN A 56 11.97 1.36 -11.57
N LYS A 57 12.52 1.36 -12.77
CA LYS A 57 13.89 1.83 -13.00
C LYS A 57 13.93 2.97 -13.98
#